data_794eb30c7e7be8cdee3bfd5eb119ea03
#
_entry.id   794eb30c7e7be8cdee3bfd5eb119ea03
#
_cell.length_a   1.000
_cell.length_b   1.000
_cell.length_c   1.000
_cell.angle_alpha   90.00
_cell.angle_beta   90.00
_cell.angle_gamma   90.00
#
_symmetry.space_group_name_H-M   'P 1'
#
loop_
_entity.id
_entity.type
_entity.pdbx_description
1 polymer ?
#
loop_
_entity_poly.entity_id
_entity_poly.type
_entity_poly.pdbx_seq_one_letter_code
_entity_poly.pdbx_strand_id
1 'polypeptide(L)'
;MTFKIALLAACTALSTPALAEEVFPATLAGHAFLPALSLVAPPADAPRDLWISGKFTGPTRNEAPMSVMGNVGKSYGGHETGIALPFIGQPVQGMSGFAMNRAEDGSWFALTDNGFGSKANSPDAMLFFHRMAPDFATGTVTRKETIFLHDPDHKVPFRIANEGTDSRYLTGADFDPESLQSLDGTFWIGEEFGPYLLHVARDGAILDVIPTRLDGAVLAGPDTPGVKVPAEAGKDYQVQRSGGYEGMALQPGTNLLWAMLEKPLLVAGGGTEGDFLRVMTFDPAKKDWTGESFKFRLSEGATAIGDFNFIDATHALVIERDNGEGDAAKACAAGATDTSACYPIPAKVKNIVLLDTASVDAEGYLRRIGHIDLLNIADPEGKALAGMKPAAGPFTFPFFTIEDVARVDDTHILVANDNNLPFSGGREVGKAANNEFILLSVPELLSAK
;
A
#
# COMPACT_ATOMS: atom_id res chain seq x y z
N MET A 1 8.22 -69.57 28.49
CA MET A 1 8.18 -68.77 27.32
C MET A 1 6.90 -67.95 27.28
N THR A 2 6.93 -66.70 27.73
CA THR A 2 5.76 -65.82 27.83
C THR A 2 5.87 -64.77 26.78
N PHE A 3 5.02 -64.84 25.76
CA PHE A 3 4.94 -63.81 24.67
C PHE A 3 4.20 -62.58 25.21
N LYS A 4 4.86 -61.42 25.20
CA LYS A 4 4.24 -60.12 25.41
C LYS A 4 3.80 -59.54 24.04
N ILE A 5 2.49 -59.41 23.86
CA ILE A 5 1.91 -58.70 22.70
C ILE A 5 1.92 -57.20 23.04
N ALA A 6 2.67 -56.43 22.27
CA ALA A 6 2.64 -54.99 22.33
C ALA A 6 1.54 -54.45 21.37
N LEU A 7 0.53 -53.80 21.94
CA LEU A 7 -0.51 -53.11 21.18
C LEU A 7 0.06 -51.75 20.73
N LEU A 8 0.28 -51.56 19.42
CA LEU A 8 0.56 -50.27 18.82
C LEU A 8 -0.77 -49.53 18.62
N ALA A 9 -1.00 -48.48 19.38
CA ALA A 9 -2.09 -47.54 19.12
C ALA A 9 -1.67 -46.59 17.98
N ALA A 10 -2.27 -46.76 16.80
CA ALA A 10 -2.13 -45.81 15.70
C ALA A 10 -3.05 -44.61 15.97
N CYS A 11 -2.49 -43.48 16.36
CA CYS A 11 -3.18 -42.18 16.30
C CYS A 11 -3.33 -41.77 14.86
N THR A 12 -4.50 -41.95 14.28
CA THR A 12 -4.89 -41.28 13.03
C THR A 12 -5.19 -39.82 13.36
N ALA A 13 -4.29 -38.92 13.00
CA ALA A 13 -4.56 -37.50 12.95
C ALA A 13 -5.63 -37.28 11.86
N LEU A 14 -6.84 -36.97 12.26
CA LEU A 14 -7.88 -36.45 11.37
C LEU A 14 -7.46 -35.06 10.95
N SER A 15 -6.86 -34.91 9.74
CA SER A 15 -6.73 -33.64 9.11
C SER A 15 -8.13 -33.16 8.78
N THR A 16 -8.62 -32.12 9.47
CA THR A 16 -9.79 -31.37 9.03
C THR A 16 -9.47 -30.79 7.65
N PRO A 17 -10.31 -31.01 6.62
CA PRO A 17 -10.11 -30.35 5.35
C PRO A 17 -10.12 -28.85 5.63
N ALA A 18 -9.11 -28.13 5.15
CA ALA A 18 -9.15 -26.68 5.08
C ALA A 18 -10.42 -26.33 4.27
N LEU A 19 -11.37 -25.64 4.88
CA LEU A 19 -12.52 -25.11 4.17
C LEU A 19 -11.95 -24.21 3.08
N ALA A 20 -12.38 -24.41 1.83
CA ALA A 20 -12.02 -23.50 0.75
C ALA A 20 -12.47 -22.09 1.17
N GLU A 21 -11.59 -21.12 0.99
CA GLU A 21 -11.87 -19.71 1.28
C GLU A 21 -13.09 -19.24 0.49
N GLU A 22 -14.04 -18.57 1.15
CA GLU A 22 -15.29 -18.14 0.53
C GLU A 22 -15.07 -16.92 -0.37
N VAL A 23 -15.65 -16.93 -1.58
CA VAL A 23 -15.64 -15.79 -2.49
C VAL A 23 -16.97 -15.06 -2.39
N PHE A 24 -16.94 -13.84 -1.85
CA PHE A 24 -18.13 -13.01 -1.67
C PHE A 24 -18.41 -12.14 -2.90
N PRO A 25 -19.68 -11.83 -3.19
CA PRO A 25 -20.02 -10.92 -4.29
C PRO A 25 -19.67 -9.47 -3.94
N ALA A 26 -19.27 -8.70 -4.96
CA ALA A 26 -19.10 -7.26 -4.87
C ALA A 26 -19.91 -6.55 -5.96
N THR A 27 -20.56 -5.45 -5.60
CA THR A 27 -21.33 -4.61 -6.53
C THR A 27 -20.81 -3.18 -6.49
N LEU A 28 -20.58 -2.59 -7.67
CA LEU A 28 -20.17 -1.21 -7.80
C LEU A 28 -21.33 -0.28 -7.41
N ALA A 29 -21.17 0.47 -6.34
CA ALA A 29 -22.13 1.46 -5.83
C ALA A 29 -21.75 2.90 -6.22
N GLY A 30 -20.49 3.15 -6.55
CA GLY A 30 -19.99 4.46 -6.99
C GLY A 30 -18.62 4.37 -7.61
N HIS A 31 -18.32 5.33 -8.51
CA HIS A 31 -17.02 5.45 -9.16
C HIS A 31 -16.68 6.93 -9.32
N ALA A 32 -15.49 7.33 -8.88
CA ALA A 32 -14.96 8.68 -8.99
C ALA A 32 -13.45 8.62 -9.25
N PHE A 33 -12.86 9.69 -9.77
CA PHE A 33 -11.41 9.73 -9.95
C PHE A 33 -10.85 11.13 -9.76
N LEU A 34 -9.57 11.18 -9.40
CA LEU A 34 -8.69 12.34 -9.51
C LEU A 34 -7.84 12.14 -10.78
N PRO A 35 -7.79 13.13 -11.70
CA PRO A 35 -6.99 13.00 -12.93
C PRO A 35 -5.52 12.68 -12.65
N ALA A 36 -4.91 11.82 -13.50
CA ALA A 36 -3.52 11.41 -13.39
C ALA A 36 -2.57 12.59 -13.14
N LEU A 37 -2.64 13.63 -13.98
CA LEU A 37 -1.84 14.84 -13.80
C LEU A 37 -2.56 15.81 -12.85
N SER A 38 -2.55 15.50 -11.56
CA SER A 38 -2.98 16.40 -10.49
C SER A 38 -1.77 16.86 -9.70
N LEU A 39 -1.55 18.17 -9.61
CA LEU A 39 -0.36 18.74 -8.99
C LEU A 39 -0.72 19.63 -7.80
N VAL A 40 0.20 19.69 -6.83
CA VAL A 40 0.15 20.56 -5.66
C VAL A 40 1.33 21.54 -5.72
N ALA A 41 1.07 22.80 -5.40
CA ALA A 41 2.16 23.75 -5.18
C ALA A 41 2.84 23.42 -3.84
N PRO A 42 4.17 23.42 -3.78
CA PRO A 42 4.89 23.38 -2.51
C PRO A 42 4.50 24.54 -1.59
N PRO A 43 4.65 24.41 -0.26
CA PRO A 43 4.52 25.54 0.66
C PRO A 43 5.43 26.69 0.29
N ALA A 44 5.01 27.92 0.61
CA ALA A 44 5.74 29.14 0.16
C ALA A 44 7.17 29.26 0.76
N ASP A 45 7.39 28.63 1.90
CA ASP A 45 8.67 28.55 2.59
C ASP A 45 9.52 27.32 2.22
N ALA A 46 8.97 26.45 1.35
CA ALA A 46 9.74 25.30 0.86
C ALA A 46 10.91 25.75 -0.02
N PRO A 47 12.05 25.03 0.04
CA PRO A 47 13.19 25.26 -0.84
C PRO A 47 12.77 25.31 -2.32
N ARG A 48 13.30 26.26 -3.07
CA ARG A 48 12.94 26.42 -4.49
C ARG A 48 13.22 25.20 -5.34
N ASP A 49 14.17 24.36 -4.93
CA ASP A 49 14.47 23.11 -5.63
C ASP A 49 13.31 22.12 -5.59
N LEU A 50 12.41 22.20 -4.61
CA LEU A 50 11.21 21.37 -4.47
C LEU A 50 10.01 21.87 -5.32
N TRP A 51 10.15 23.01 -6.03
CA TRP A 51 9.11 23.52 -6.93
C TRP A 51 9.04 22.77 -8.25
N ILE A 52 10.05 21.92 -8.52
CA ILE A 52 10.11 21.02 -9.67
C ILE A 52 10.46 19.64 -9.11
N SER A 53 9.63 18.64 -9.40
CA SER A 53 9.79 17.26 -8.90
C SER A 53 9.99 16.27 -10.03
N GLY A 54 10.69 15.14 -9.73
CA GLY A 54 11.02 14.10 -10.71
C GLY A 54 12.25 14.41 -11.55
N LYS A 55 13.13 15.33 -11.11
CA LYS A 55 14.40 15.64 -11.80
C LYS A 55 15.38 14.47 -11.80
N PHE A 56 15.22 13.49 -10.90
CA PHE A 56 16.18 12.42 -10.64
C PHE A 56 15.72 11.04 -11.14
N THR A 57 14.64 10.96 -11.89
CA THR A 57 14.04 9.69 -12.38
C THR A 57 14.83 9.05 -13.53
N GLY A 58 15.84 9.68 -14.04
CA GLY A 58 16.72 9.18 -15.10
C GLY A 58 18.17 8.99 -14.64
N PRO A 59 19.08 8.59 -15.56
CA PRO A 59 20.49 8.37 -15.24
C PRO A 59 21.23 9.67 -14.89
N THR A 60 20.67 10.82 -15.21
CA THR A 60 21.22 12.14 -14.92
C THR A 60 20.09 13.05 -14.44
N ARG A 61 20.43 14.03 -13.59
CA ARG A 61 19.48 15.08 -13.17
C ARG A 61 19.01 15.88 -14.38
N ASN A 62 17.70 16.00 -14.56
CA ASN A 62 17.06 16.77 -15.61
C ASN A 62 16.36 18.00 -15.04
N GLU A 63 16.81 19.19 -15.43
CA GLU A 63 16.25 20.47 -14.95
C GLU A 63 15.18 21.04 -15.89
N ALA A 64 15.07 20.52 -17.11
CA ALA A 64 14.12 21.04 -18.09
C ALA A 64 12.70 20.45 -17.84
N PRO A 65 11.73 21.27 -17.37
CA PRO A 65 10.39 20.75 -17.10
C PRO A 65 9.76 20.09 -18.33
N MET A 66 9.03 19.00 -18.10
CA MET A 66 8.24 18.28 -19.11
C MET A 66 9.03 17.85 -20.36
N SER A 67 10.30 17.54 -20.23
CA SER A 67 11.20 17.22 -21.35
C SER A 67 11.48 15.73 -21.55
N VAL A 68 11.15 14.89 -20.57
CA VAL A 68 11.36 13.42 -20.62
C VAL A 68 10.04 12.71 -20.41
N MET A 69 9.64 11.89 -21.40
CA MET A 69 8.40 11.11 -21.29
C MET A 69 8.49 10.08 -20.19
N GLY A 70 7.44 10.01 -19.38
CA GLY A 70 7.23 8.93 -18.43
C GLY A 70 6.85 7.64 -19.17
N ASN A 71 7.51 6.55 -18.81
CA ASN A 71 7.29 5.25 -19.41
C ASN A 71 6.82 4.24 -18.39
N VAL A 72 5.88 3.40 -18.78
CA VAL A 72 5.57 2.16 -18.07
C VAL A 72 6.83 1.30 -18.07
N GLY A 73 7.21 0.75 -16.92
CA GLY A 73 8.40 -0.10 -16.78
C GLY A 73 8.38 -1.33 -17.69
N LYS A 74 9.45 -2.07 -17.75
CA LYS A 74 9.58 -3.26 -18.60
C LYS A 74 8.50 -4.33 -18.34
N SER A 75 8.01 -4.44 -17.10
CA SER A 75 6.91 -5.32 -16.71
C SER A 75 5.60 -4.98 -17.41
N TYR A 76 5.40 -3.73 -17.80
CA TYR A 76 4.19 -3.21 -18.44
C TYR A 76 4.32 -3.04 -19.97
N GLY A 77 5.44 -3.49 -20.55
CA GLY A 77 5.68 -3.38 -21.99
C GLY A 77 6.42 -2.13 -22.43
N GLY A 78 6.83 -1.24 -21.53
CA GLY A 78 7.65 -0.07 -21.82
C GLY A 78 6.92 1.03 -22.61
N HIS A 79 5.61 1.16 -22.45
CA HIS A 79 4.82 2.19 -23.12
C HIS A 79 5.03 3.57 -22.51
N GLU A 80 5.02 4.60 -23.34
CA GLU A 80 4.91 5.97 -22.87
C GLU A 80 3.48 6.23 -22.35
N THR A 81 3.38 6.92 -21.19
CA THR A 81 2.09 7.20 -20.54
C THR A 81 1.46 8.52 -21.00
N GLY A 82 2.12 9.26 -21.88
CA GLY A 82 1.70 10.58 -22.34
C GLY A 82 1.99 11.72 -21.34
N ILE A 83 2.62 11.41 -20.22
CA ILE A 83 3.01 12.37 -19.18
C ILE A 83 4.54 12.56 -19.23
N ALA A 84 5.00 13.78 -19.11
CA ALA A 84 6.43 14.10 -19.15
C ALA A 84 6.94 14.68 -17.83
N LEU A 85 8.15 14.31 -17.47
CA LEU A 85 8.91 14.75 -16.30
C LEU A 85 9.98 15.79 -16.67
N PRO A 86 10.52 16.57 -15.73
CA PRO A 86 10.03 16.80 -14.35
C PRO A 86 8.74 17.64 -14.33
N PHE A 87 7.98 17.54 -13.25
CA PHE A 87 6.76 18.32 -13.03
C PHE A 87 7.06 19.70 -12.46
N ILE A 88 6.25 20.71 -12.84
CA ILE A 88 6.21 22.00 -12.13
C ILE A 88 5.19 21.86 -11.00
N GLY A 89 5.65 21.55 -9.79
CA GLY A 89 4.85 21.21 -8.60
C GLY A 89 5.12 19.81 -8.12
N GLN A 90 4.30 19.35 -7.18
CA GLN A 90 4.36 18.01 -6.58
C GLN A 90 3.17 17.19 -7.09
N PRO A 91 3.37 15.98 -7.63
CA PRO A 91 2.27 15.17 -8.13
C PRO A 91 1.45 14.59 -6.98
N VAL A 92 0.12 14.55 -7.12
CA VAL A 92 -0.77 13.77 -6.26
C VAL A 92 -0.82 12.36 -6.84
N GLN A 93 0.01 11.49 -6.31
CA GLN A 93 0.22 10.14 -6.82
C GLN A 93 0.65 9.23 -5.67
N GLY A 94 0.73 7.91 -5.87
CA GLY A 94 1.18 7.02 -4.82
C GLY A 94 0.17 6.95 -3.67
N MET A 95 -1.13 6.80 -3.94
CA MET A 95 -2.11 6.60 -2.87
C MET A 95 -1.83 5.27 -2.17
N SER A 96 -1.37 5.35 -0.89
CA SER A 96 -0.83 4.24 -0.11
C SER A 96 -1.42 4.19 1.30
N GLY A 97 -2.74 4.20 1.40
CA GLY A 97 -3.49 3.95 2.62
C GLY A 97 -4.47 5.03 3.03
N PHE A 98 -5.65 4.56 3.45
CA PHE A 98 -6.66 5.38 4.12
C PHE A 98 -6.58 5.25 5.63
N ALA A 99 -6.62 6.39 6.34
CA ALA A 99 -6.89 6.34 7.77
C ALA A 99 -8.34 5.88 8.01
N MET A 100 -8.52 4.93 8.93
CA MET A 100 -9.84 4.44 9.32
C MET A 100 -10.73 5.55 9.87
N ASN A 101 -10.17 6.44 10.69
CA ASN A 101 -10.89 7.60 11.26
C ASN A 101 -10.85 8.75 10.25
N ARG A 102 -12.04 9.14 9.79
CA ARG A 102 -12.23 10.26 8.85
C ARG A 102 -12.09 11.62 9.55
N ALA A 103 -11.92 12.67 8.75
CA ALA A 103 -12.05 14.04 9.20
C ALA A 103 -13.51 14.36 9.59
N GLU A 104 -13.70 15.42 10.40
CA GLU A 104 -15.02 15.83 10.89
C GLU A 104 -16.06 16.11 9.79
N ASP A 105 -15.60 16.52 8.61
CA ASP A 105 -16.46 16.77 7.44
C ASP A 105 -16.73 15.51 6.60
N GLY A 106 -16.31 14.33 7.10
CA GLY A 106 -16.47 13.03 6.42
C GLY A 106 -15.46 12.76 5.31
N SER A 107 -14.52 13.67 5.03
CA SER A 107 -13.45 13.42 4.06
C SER A 107 -12.44 12.40 4.61
N TRP A 108 -11.76 11.69 3.70
CA TRP A 108 -10.76 10.68 4.02
C TRP A 108 -9.37 11.28 4.13
N PHE A 109 -8.59 10.84 5.10
CA PHE A 109 -7.16 11.04 5.07
C PHE A 109 -6.56 9.95 4.20
N ALA A 110 -5.84 10.35 3.15
CA ALA A 110 -5.20 9.48 2.19
C ALA A 110 -3.71 9.82 2.11
N LEU A 111 -2.85 8.85 2.33
CA LEU A 111 -1.41 8.98 2.27
C LEU A 111 -0.93 8.96 0.82
N THR A 112 0.29 9.43 0.58
CA THR A 112 1.05 9.22 -0.65
C THR A 112 2.43 8.67 -0.33
N ASP A 113 2.97 7.85 -1.22
CA ASP A 113 4.27 7.19 -1.12
C ASP A 113 5.48 8.13 -1.28
N ASN A 114 6.67 7.58 -1.54
CA ASN A 114 7.91 8.32 -1.75
C ASN A 114 7.98 9.13 -3.07
N GLY A 115 7.08 8.91 -3.97
CA GLY A 115 6.92 9.67 -5.21
C GLY A 115 7.49 9.03 -6.47
N PHE A 116 8.72 8.52 -6.50
CA PHE A 116 9.35 7.99 -7.72
C PHE A 116 10.07 6.65 -7.50
N GLY A 117 9.59 5.85 -6.55
CA GLY A 117 9.92 4.43 -6.33
C GLY A 117 11.28 4.15 -5.71
N SER A 118 12.13 5.14 -5.42
CA SER A 118 13.37 4.93 -4.69
C SER A 118 13.93 6.21 -4.09
N LYS A 119 14.74 6.09 -3.04
CA LYS A 119 15.48 7.23 -2.45
C LYS A 119 16.25 8.06 -3.48
N ALA A 120 16.90 7.40 -4.44
CA ALA A 120 17.72 8.05 -5.44
C ALA A 120 16.90 8.88 -6.43
N ASN A 121 15.68 8.45 -6.71
CA ASN A 121 14.78 9.12 -7.66
C ASN A 121 13.94 10.23 -7.02
N SER A 122 13.79 10.22 -5.70
CA SER A 122 12.78 10.99 -4.97
C SER A 122 13.31 12.10 -4.03
N PRO A 123 14.54 12.66 -4.21
CA PRO A 123 15.02 13.71 -3.30
C PRO A 123 14.30 15.06 -3.51
N ASP A 124 13.47 15.19 -4.54
CA ASP A 124 12.65 16.35 -4.86
C ASP A 124 11.14 16.05 -4.86
N ALA A 125 10.74 14.83 -4.50
CA ALA A 125 9.36 14.48 -4.21
C ALA A 125 9.08 14.75 -2.74
N MET A 126 8.23 15.74 -2.43
CA MET A 126 7.86 16.06 -1.04
C MET A 126 6.91 14.99 -0.51
N LEU A 127 7.07 14.64 0.76
CA LEU A 127 6.14 13.73 1.46
C LEU A 127 4.95 14.50 2.01
N PHE A 128 3.76 13.97 1.82
CA PHE A 128 2.51 14.57 2.29
C PHE A 128 1.38 13.53 2.34
N PHE A 129 0.30 13.91 2.99
CA PHE A 129 -0.97 13.21 2.88
C PHE A 129 -2.08 14.23 2.64
N HIS A 130 -3.25 13.74 2.24
CA HIS A 130 -4.35 14.57 1.80
C HIS A 130 -5.64 14.34 2.61
N ARG A 131 -6.53 15.32 2.55
CA ARG A 131 -7.94 15.11 2.79
C ARG A 131 -8.66 15.02 1.45
N MET A 132 -9.23 13.85 1.17
CA MET A 132 -9.91 13.52 -0.09
C MET A 132 -11.41 13.34 0.12
N ALA A 133 -12.23 13.88 -0.78
CA ALA A 133 -13.68 13.74 -0.77
C ALA A 133 -14.15 13.25 -2.14
N PRO A 134 -14.36 11.92 -2.32
CA PRO A 134 -14.98 11.40 -3.53
C PRO A 134 -16.47 11.80 -3.58
N ASP A 135 -16.90 12.26 -4.75
CA ASP A 135 -18.30 12.53 -5.09
C ASP A 135 -18.73 11.56 -6.21
N PHE A 136 -19.40 10.51 -5.83
CA PHE A 136 -19.87 9.47 -6.75
C PHE A 136 -21.06 9.91 -7.61
N ALA A 137 -21.72 11.03 -7.30
CA ALA A 137 -22.77 11.59 -8.15
C ALA A 137 -22.19 12.30 -9.38
N THR A 138 -21.06 12.97 -9.21
CA THR A 138 -20.34 13.66 -10.29
C THR A 138 -19.18 12.86 -10.88
N GLY A 139 -18.74 11.78 -10.21
CA GLY A 139 -17.59 10.98 -10.60
C GLY A 139 -16.25 11.67 -10.38
N THR A 140 -16.18 12.63 -9.46
CA THR A 140 -14.97 13.42 -9.21
C THR A 140 -14.46 13.24 -7.77
N VAL A 141 -13.16 13.44 -7.57
CA VAL A 141 -12.55 13.49 -6.23
C VAL A 141 -12.04 14.89 -5.96
N THR A 142 -12.48 15.48 -4.86
CA THR A 142 -11.99 16.79 -4.41
C THR A 142 -10.90 16.62 -3.37
N ARG A 143 -9.70 17.11 -3.65
CA ARG A 143 -8.64 17.28 -2.66
C ARG A 143 -8.93 18.53 -1.83
N LYS A 144 -9.31 18.34 -0.58
CA LYS A 144 -9.69 19.41 0.36
C LYS A 144 -8.48 20.11 0.97
N GLU A 145 -7.42 19.34 1.27
CA GLU A 145 -6.24 19.79 1.98
C GLU A 145 -5.04 18.92 1.60
N THR A 146 -3.83 19.48 1.65
CA THR A 146 -2.56 18.76 1.60
C THR A 146 -1.76 19.11 2.84
N ILE A 147 -1.27 18.10 3.56
CA ILE A 147 -0.49 18.24 4.80
C ILE A 147 0.91 17.72 4.49
N PHE A 148 1.88 18.63 4.41
CA PHE A 148 3.27 18.27 4.09
C PHE A 148 4.02 17.84 5.34
N LEU A 149 4.77 16.72 5.24
CA LEU A 149 5.59 16.22 6.32
C LEU A 149 6.86 17.08 6.48
N HIS A 150 7.19 17.46 7.71
CA HIS A 150 8.35 18.26 8.00
C HIS A 150 8.89 17.97 9.42
N ASP A 151 10.17 18.27 9.67
CA ASP A 151 10.86 17.95 10.92
C ASP A 151 11.47 19.20 11.58
N PRO A 152 10.66 20.18 12.01
CA PRO A 152 11.16 21.46 12.54
C PRO A 152 11.92 21.30 13.85
N ASP A 153 11.61 20.29 14.64
CA ASP A 153 12.18 20.03 15.95
C ASP A 153 13.32 18.99 15.95
N HIS A 154 13.82 18.61 14.78
CA HIS A 154 14.91 17.63 14.62
C HIS A 154 14.64 16.29 15.32
N LYS A 155 13.43 15.74 15.12
CA LYS A 155 13.01 14.43 15.66
C LYS A 155 13.54 13.26 14.84
N VAL A 156 13.79 13.48 13.54
CA VAL A 156 14.40 12.47 12.68
C VAL A 156 15.84 12.21 13.12
N PRO A 157 16.19 10.97 13.52
CA PRO A 157 17.47 10.68 14.17
C PRO A 157 18.65 10.54 13.20
N PHE A 158 18.48 10.91 11.96
CA PHE A 158 19.49 10.85 10.90
C PHE A 158 19.40 12.08 9.99
N ARG A 159 20.37 12.23 9.10
CA ARG A 159 20.41 13.35 8.17
C ARG A 159 19.33 13.19 7.09
N ILE A 160 18.52 14.22 6.88
CA ILE A 160 17.50 14.30 5.85
C ILE A 160 18.01 15.04 4.60
N ALA A 161 17.29 14.92 3.47
CA ALA A 161 17.64 15.58 2.20
C ALA A 161 17.71 17.10 2.36
N ASN A 162 16.76 17.70 3.06
CA ASN A 162 16.68 19.14 3.30
C ASN A 162 17.28 19.59 4.65
N GLU A 163 18.33 18.92 5.12
CA GLU A 163 19.00 19.17 6.41
C GLU A 163 19.38 20.62 6.66
N GLY A 164 19.78 21.33 5.64
CA GLY A 164 20.25 22.71 5.72
C GLY A 164 19.17 23.78 5.61
N THR A 165 17.89 23.45 5.72
CA THR A 165 16.76 24.38 5.62
C THR A 165 16.04 24.53 6.95
N ASP A 166 15.47 25.71 7.21
CA ASP A 166 14.71 25.95 8.44
C ASP A 166 13.38 25.18 8.47
N SER A 167 12.73 25.03 7.32
CA SER A 167 11.44 24.34 7.19
C SER A 167 11.56 22.82 7.27
N ARG A 168 12.74 22.25 6.93
CA ARG A 168 13.05 20.81 7.01
C ARG A 168 11.95 19.91 6.45
N TYR A 169 11.37 20.27 5.29
CA TYR A 169 10.40 19.40 4.60
C TYR A 169 11.05 18.08 4.21
N LEU A 170 10.30 16.99 4.45
CA LEU A 170 10.72 15.63 4.14
C LEU A 170 10.41 15.29 2.69
N THR A 171 11.22 14.41 2.13
CA THR A 171 11.12 13.95 0.75
C THR A 171 11.18 12.43 0.68
N GLY A 172 10.84 11.86 -0.47
CA GLY A 172 10.96 10.42 -0.72
C GLY A 172 12.40 9.87 -0.69
N ALA A 173 13.42 10.73 -0.49
CA ALA A 173 14.75 10.28 -0.14
C ALA A 173 14.93 10.04 1.36
N ASP A 174 14.01 10.50 2.19
CA ASP A 174 14.07 10.37 3.65
C ASP A 174 13.28 9.15 4.13
N PHE A 175 12.03 9.02 3.68
CA PHE A 175 11.10 7.94 4.02
C PHE A 175 10.29 7.49 2.80
N ASP A 176 9.70 6.31 2.92
CA ASP A 176 8.75 5.72 2.00
C ASP A 176 7.45 5.40 2.73
N PRO A 177 6.54 6.38 2.89
CA PRO A 177 5.29 6.20 3.62
C PRO A 177 4.32 5.30 2.85
N GLU A 178 3.77 4.24 3.53
CA GLU A 178 2.91 3.25 2.88
C GLU A 178 1.60 2.97 3.64
N SER A 179 1.46 3.47 4.87
CA SER A 179 0.23 3.28 5.63
C SER A 179 -0.02 4.41 6.61
N LEU A 180 -1.31 4.74 6.85
CA LEU A 180 -1.71 5.91 7.63
C LEU A 180 -2.84 5.58 8.60
N GLN A 181 -2.71 6.00 9.87
CA GLN A 181 -3.82 5.99 10.84
C GLN A 181 -3.93 7.33 11.58
N SER A 182 -5.17 7.74 11.86
CA SER A 182 -5.46 8.92 12.68
C SER A 182 -5.89 8.50 14.09
N LEU A 183 -5.20 9.00 15.10
CA LEU A 183 -5.48 8.71 16.51
C LEU A 183 -5.29 9.98 17.37
N ASP A 184 -6.29 10.34 18.18
CA ASP A 184 -6.25 11.44 19.14
C ASP A 184 -5.76 12.78 18.55
N GLY A 185 -6.16 13.07 17.30
CA GLY A 185 -5.81 14.31 16.60
C GLY A 185 -4.39 14.37 16.04
N THR A 186 -3.66 13.28 16.10
CA THR A 186 -2.36 13.07 15.46
C THR A 186 -2.44 11.94 14.43
N PHE A 187 -1.33 11.66 13.75
CA PHE A 187 -1.25 10.59 12.76
C PHE A 187 -0.09 9.67 13.06
N TRP A 188 -0.27 8.41 12.66
CA TRP A 188 0.77 7.39 12.63
C TRP A 188 0.95 6.92 11.20
N ILE A 189 2.18 6.87 10.74
CA ILE A 189 2.55 6.45 9.39
C ILE A 189 3.53 5.29 9.50
N GLY A 190 3.24 4.19 8.82
CA GLY A 190 4.18 3.11 8.56
C GLY A 190 4.97 3.42 7.29
N GLU A 191 6.28 3.12 7.29
CA GLU A 191 7.14 3.39 6.17
C GLU A 191 8.08 2.22 5.87
N GLU A 192 8.68 2.17 4.69
CA GLU A 192 9.37 0.99 4.17
C GLU A 192 10.89 0.99 4.31
N PHE A 193 11.55 2.16 4.35
CA PHE A 193 13.01 2.22 4.30
C PHE A 193 13.70 1.80 5.59
N GLY A 194 13.06 2.05 6.76
CA GLY A 194 13.58 1.68 8.05
C GLY A 194 13.48 0.19 8.38
N PRO A 195 12.32 -0.41 8.52
CA PRO A 195 11.00 0.20 8.62
C PRO A 195 10.80 0.96 9.95
N TYR A 196 10.13 2.09 9.88
CA TYR A 196 9.79 2.91 11.05
C TYR A 196 8.27 3.11 11.17
N LEU A 197 7.82 3.46 12.39
CA LEU A 197 6.55 4.16 12.58
C LEU A 197 6.85 5.64 12.84
N LEU A 198 6.23 6.52 12.06
CA LEU A 198 6.32 7.97 12.25
C LEU A 198 5.09 8.43 13.03
N HIS A 199 5.30 9.15 14.13
CA HIS A 199 4.24 9.88 14.82
C HIS A 199 4.25 11.32 14.33
N VAL A 200 3.11 11.81 13.85
CA VAL A 200 2.99 13.04 13.09
C VAL A 200 1.90 13.92 13.69
N ALA A 201 2.18 15.19 13.87
CA ALA A 201 1.21 16.18 14.33
C ALA A 201 0.19 16.52 13.23
N ARG A 202 -0.88 17.20 13.61
CA ARG A 202 -1.97 17.61 12.70
C ARG A 202 -1.50 18.46 11.52
N ASP A 203 -0.43 19.22 11.68
CA ASP A 203 0.16 20.09 10.67
C ASP A 203 1.25 19.43 9.83
N GLY A 204 1.55 18.16 10.09
CA GLY A 204 2.57 17.38 9.38
C GLY A 204 3.95 17.37 10.06
N ALA A 205 4.11 18.02 11.23
CA ALA A 205 5.37 17.98 11.96
C ALA A 205 5.65 16.60 12.56
N ILE A 206 6.85 16.09 12.38
CA ILE A 206 7.29 14.83 13.00
C ILE A 206 7.40 15.02 14.52
N LEU A 207 6.73 14.15 15.27
CA LEU A 207 6.77 14.08 16.72
C LEU A 207 7.74 13.01 17.23
N ASP A 208 7.76 11.84 16.56
CA ASP A 208 8.63 10.72 16.87
C ASP A 208 8.93 9.88 15.62
N VAL A 209 10.08 9.20 15.62
CA VAL A 209 10.46 8.16 14.65
C VAL A 209 10.80 6.90 15.45
N ILE A 210 9.95 5.88 15.34
CA ILE A 210 10.03 4.66 16.14
C ILE A 210 10.61 3.52 15.29
N PRO A 211 11.79 2.98 15.63
CA PRO A 211 12.32 1.82 14.90
C PRO A 211 11.50 0.57 15.20
N THR A 212 11.37 -0.28 14.20
CA THR A 212 10.71 -1.58 14.35
C THR A 212 11.54 -2.51 15.23
N ARG A 213 10.86 -3.20 16.15
CA ARG A 213 11.47 -4.22 17.01
C ARG A 213 10.68 -5.54 16.91
N LEU A 214 11.43 -6.62 16.71
CA LEU A 214 10.91 -7.98 16.76
C LEU A 214 11.84 -8.82 17.64
N ASP A 215 11.29 -9.53 18.63
CA ASP A 215 12.05 -10.39 19.57
C ASP A 215 13.22 -9.65 20.26
N GLY A 216 13.03 -8.35 20.53
CA GLY A 216 14.03 -7.48 21.16
C GLY A 216 15.11 -6.92 20.22
N ALA A 217 15.18 -7.37 18.97
CA ALA A 217 16.09 -6.84 17.95
C ALA A 217 15.45 -5.71 17.15
N VAL A 218 16.23 -4.70 16.77
CA VAL A 218 15.80 -3.67 15.81
C VAL A 218 15.93 -4.26 14.41
N LEU A 219 14.85 -4.21 13.63
CA LEU A 219 14.87 -4.58 12.24
C LEU A 219 15.43 -3.42 11.40
N ALA A 220 16.08 -3.78 10.30
CA ALA A 220 16.59 -2.83 9.31
C ALA A 220 16.33 -3.33 7.89
N GLY A 221 16.16 -2.42 6.95
CA GLY A 221 16.17 -2.65 5.52
C GLY A 221 17.50 -2.22 4.88
N PRO A 222 17.71 -2.48 3.59
CA PRO A 222 18.95 -2.07 2.91
C PRO A 222 19.06 -0.53 2.76
N ASP A 223 17.95 0.19 2.88
CA ASP A 223 17.86 1.65 2.81
C ASP A 223 17.85 2.32 4.18
N THR A 224 17.89 1.55 5.26
CA THR A 224 17.97 2.08 6.64
C THR A 224 19.24 2.90 6.82
N PRO A 225 19.15 4.14 7.32
CA PRO A 225 20.31 4.95 7.63
C PRO A 225 21.25 4.24 8.62
N GLY A 226 22.55 4.19 8.30
CA GLY A 226 23.56 3.52 9.10
C GLY A 226 23.86 2.07 8.75
N VAL A 227 23.08 1.44 7.88
CA VAL A 227 23.45 0.14 7.28
C VAL A 227 24.69 0.34 6.40
N LYS A 228 25.73 -0.42 6.71
CA LYS A 228 27.03 -0.30 6.04
C LYS A 228 26.99 -0.97 4.67
N VAL A 229 27.72 -0.40 3.70
CA VAL A 229 27.88 -0.98 2.37
C VAL A 229 29.33 -1.45 2.19
N PRO A 230 29.57 -2.70 1.76
CA PRO A 230 28.60 -3.75 1.44
C PRO A 230 27.93 -4.33 2.70
N ALA A 231 26.64 -4.66 2.59
CA ALA A 231 25.82 -5.25 3.66
C ALA A 231 25.40 -6.68 3.25
N GLU A 232 25.25 -7.55 4.26
CA GLU A 232 24.83 -8.94 4.08
C GLU A 232 23.34 -9.10 4.50
N ALA A 233 22.51 -9.55 3.57
CA ALA A 233 21.08 -9.81 3.81
C ALA A 233 20.88 -10.88 4.90
N GLY A 234 19.90 -10.66 5.77
CA GLY A 234 19.60 -11.53 6.91
C GLY A 234 20.54 -11.37 8.09
N LYS A 235 21.63 -10.61 7.95
CA LYS A 235 22.61 -10.35 9.02
C LYS A 235 22.69 -8.86 9.35
N ASP A 236 23.02 -8.02 8.37
CA ASP A 236 23.12 -6.58 8.56
C ASP A 236 21.76 -5.87 8.39
N TYR A 237 20.83 -6.52 7.66
CA TYR A 237 19.43 -6.11 7.53
C TYR A 237 18.54 -7.34 7.29
N GLN A 238 17.28 -7.30 7.75
CA GLN A 238 16.31 -8.39 7.71
C GLN A 238 15.11 -8.08 6.83
N VAL A 239 14.77 -6.81 6.65
CA VAL A 239 13.66 -6.39 5.79
C VAL A 239 14.15 -6.28 4.35
N GLN A 240 13.41 -6.82 3.42
CA GLN A 240 13.74 -6.71 1.99
C GLN A 240 13.53 -5.26 1.53
N ARG A 241 14.19 -4.87 0.43
CA ARG A 241 13.93 -3.56 -0.20
C ARG A 241 12.46 -3.47 -0.61
N SER A 242 11.83 -2.31 -0.37
CA SER A 242 10.39 -2.13 -0.56
C SER A 242 9.60 -3.30 0.05
N GLY A 243 9.76 -3.52 1.34
CA GLY A 243 9.18 -4.65 2.06
C GLY A 243 8.93 -4.32 3.51
N GLY A 244 8.84 -3.03 3.83
CA GLY A 244 8.46 -2.52 5.15
C GLY A 244 6.95 -2.53 5.36
N TYR A 245 6.40 -1.44 5.91
CA TYR A 245 5.00 -1.38 6.32
C TYR A 245 4.07 -0.90 5.20
N GLU A 246 3.64 -1.81 4.36
CA GLU A 246 2.60 -1.59 3.34
C GLU A 246 1.21 -1.41 3.95
N GLY A 247 0.91 -2.06 5.05
CA GLY A 247 -0.38 -1.96 5.73
C GLY A 247 -0.25 -1.73 7.23
N MET A 248 -1.04 -0.79 7.78
CA MET A 248 -1.11 -0.57 9.22
C MET A 248 -2.53 -0.23 9.63
N ALA A 249 -3.12 -1.07 10.49
CA ALA A 249 -4.49 -0.96 10.94
C ALA A 249 -4.57 -0.46 12.40
N LEU A 250 -5.50 0.45 12.68
CA LEU A 250 -5.84 0.87 14.05
C LEU A 250 -6.96 -0.03 14.59
N GLN A 251 -6.69 -0.81 15.64
CA GLN A 251 -7.67 -1.72 16.23
C GLN A 251 -8.68 -0.96 17.10
N PRO A 252 -9.99 -1.01 16.78
CA PRO A 252 -11.04 -0.40 17.61
C PRO A 252 -11.05 -0.97 19.03
N GLY A 253 -11.19 -0.08 20.02
CA GLY A 253 -11.32 -0.43 21.44
C GLY A 253 -10.03 -0.62 22.20
N THR A 254 -8.93 -1.05 21.55
CA THR A 254 -7.60 -1.15 22.17
C THR A 254 -6.70 0.01 21.80
N ASN A 255 -6.93 0.65 20.67
CA ASN A 255 -6.05 1.65 20.03
C ASN A 255 -4.64 1.12 19.73
N LEU A 256 -4.45 -0.19 19.64
CA LEU A 256 -3.20 -0.77 19.14
C LEU A 256 -3.10 -0.57 17.63
N LEU A 257 -1.91 -0.30 17.16
CA LEU A 257 -1.58 -0.37 15.74
C LEU A 257 -1.09 -1.77 15.40
N TRP A 258 -1.66 -2.35 14.36
CA TRP A 258 -1.24 -3.62 13.77
C TRP A 258 -0.53 -3.30 12.46
N ALA A 259 0.78 -3.47 12.41
CA ALA A 259 1.62 -3.13 11.26
C ALA A 259 2.07 -4.39 10.54
N MET A 260 1.80 -4.48 9.22
CA MET A 260 2.09 -5.65 8.38
C MET A 260 3.20 -5.32 7.38
N LEU A 261 4.24 -6.17 7.36
CA LEU A 261 5.32 -6.07 6.37
C LEU A 261 4.85 -6.58 5.01
N GLU A 262 5.28 -5.94 3.92
CA GLU A 262 4.95 -6.35 2.55
C GLU A 262 5.63 -7.66 2.16
N LYS A 263 6.83 -7.93 2.68
CA LYS A 263 7.65 -9.09 2.30
C LYS A 263 8.11 -9.91 3.51
N PRO A 264 8.32 -11.22 3.32
CA PRO A 264 8.92 -12.07 4.35
C PRO A 264 10.30 -11.59 4.77
N LEU A 265 10.63 -11.71 6.06
CA LEU A 265 11.94 -11.33 6.58
C LEU A 265 13.05 -12.25 6.07
N LEU A 266 14.20 -11.66 5.80
CA LEU A 266 15.43 -12.36 5.42
C LEU A 266 16.08 -12.99 6.64
N VAL A 267 16.68 -14.16 6.47
CA VAL A 267 17.42 -14.87 7.51
C VAL A 267 18.90 -14.99 7.17
N ALA A 268 19.75 -15.08 8.18
CA ALA A 268 21.18 -15.28 8.01
C ALA A 268 21.47 -16.57 7.23
N GLY A 269 22.37 -16.49 6.26
CA GLY A 269 22.70 -17.61 5.38
C GLY A 269 21.88 -17.68 4.08
N GLY A 270 20.98 -16.72 3.87
CA GLY A 270 20.16 -16.55 2.68
C GLY A 270 18.75 -17.15 2.79
N GLY A 271 17.84 -16.64 1.97
CA GLY A 271 16.42 -16.98 1.98
C GLY A 271 15.60 -16.16 2.99
N THR A 272 14.36 -16.61 3.22
CA THR A 272 13.39 -15.95 4.10
C THR A 272 13.03 -16.84 5.30
N GLU A 273 12.42 -16.25 6.33
CA GLU A 273 11.92 -17.00 7.51
C GLU A 273 10.74 -17.94 7.17
N GLY A 274 10.10 -17.75 6.02
CA GLY A 274 8.98 -18.55 5.52
C GLY A 274 8.30 -17.85 4.34
N ASP A 275 7.11 -18.34 3.99
CA ASP A 275 6.22 -17.84 2.93
C ASP A 275 5.07 -16.99 3.50
N PHE A 276 5.32 -16.23 4.55
CA PHE A 276 4.33 -15.41 5.25
C PHE A 276 4.83 -13.99 5.48
N LEU A 277 3.89 -13.08 5.69
CA LEU A 277 4.15 -11.71 6.07
C LEU A 277 4.00 -11.57 7.60
N ARG A 278 4.87 -10.77 8.22
CA ARG A 278 4.79 -10.46 9.65
C ARG A 278 3.76 -9.36 9.90
N VAL A 279 2.91 -9.60 10.90
CA VAL A 279 2.01 -8.60 11.48
C VAL A 279 2.46 -8.38 12.93
N MET A 280 2.82 -7.17 13.29
CA MET A 280 3.31 -6.81 14.62
C MET A 280 2.42 -5.75 15.26
N THR A 281 2.27 -5.81 16.59
CA THR A 281 1.43 -4.86 17.30
C THR A 281 2.27 -3.83 18.06
N PHE A 282 1.82 -2.58 17.98
CA PHE A 282 2.44 -1.43 18.62
C PHE A 282 1.44 -0.68 19.50
N ASP A 283 1.85 -0.26 20.67
CA ASP A 283 1.04 0.53 21.62
C ASP A 283 1.40 2.03 21.51
N PRO A 284 0.58 2.85 20.84
CA PRO A 284 0.85 4.28 20.68
C PRO A 284 0.95 5.05 22.00
N ALA A 285 0.19 4.62 23.03
CA ALA A 285 0.22 5.28 24.35
C ALA A 285 1.54 5.05 25.09
N LYS A 286 2.16 3.88 24.89
CA LYS A 286 3.47 3.54 25.43
C LYS A 286 4.62 3.91 24.50
N LYS A 287 4.33 4.17 23.24
CA LYS A 287 5.31 4.35 22.16
C LYS A 287 6.29 3.17 22.08
N ASP A 288 5.77 1.94 22.21
CA ASP A 288 6.59 0.73 22.20
C ASP A 288 5.84 -0.46 21.56
N TRP A 289 6.62 -1.37 21.00
CA TRP A 289 6.12 -2.63 20.45
C TRP A 289 5.65 -3.52 21.59
N THR A 290 4.49 -4.18 21.42
CA THR A 290 3.92 -5.05 22.47
C THR A 290 4.70 -6.36 22.65
N GLY A 291 5.47 -6.74 21.63
CA GLY A 291 6.16 -8.03 21.54
C GLY A 291 5.27 -9.15 20.93
N GLU A 292 4.01 -8.85 20.62
CA GLU A 292 3.14 -9.80 19.90
C GLU A 292 3.37 -9.69 18.39
N SER A 293 3.42 -10.84 17.74
CA SER A 293 3.50 -10.91 16.27
C SER A 293 2.69 -12.09 15.74
N PHE A 294 2.12 -11.90 14.56
CA PHE A 294 1.29 -12.86 13.85
C PHE A 294 1.82 -13.08 12.44
N LYS A 295 1.25 -14.07 11.75
CA LYS A 295 1.59 -14.41 10.38
C LYS A 295 0.37 -14.24 9.47
N PHE A 296 0.61 -13.65 8.31
CA PHE A 296 -0.36 -13.59 7.24
C PHE A 296 0.19 -14.34 6.02
N ARG A 297 -0.60 -15.24 5.44
CA ARG A 297 -0.22 -15.97 4.22
C ARG A 297 -1.00 -15.40 3.05
N LEU A 298 -0.27 -15.03 1.99
CA LEU A 298 -0.87 -14.59 0.73
C LEU A 298 -1.62 -15.75 0.03
N SER A 299 -2.66 -15.40 -0.74
CA SER A 299 -3.32 -16.32 -1.65
C SER A 299 -2.38 -16.81 -2.76
N GLU A 300 -2.70 -17.94 -3.36
CA GLU A 300 -1.97 -18.43 -4.53
C GLU A 300 -2.02 -17.38 -5.67
N GLY A 301 -0.86 -17.01 -6.17
CA GLY A 301 -0.70 -16.02 -7.22
C GLY A 301 -0.60 -14.56 -6.76
N ALA A 302 -0.95 -14.25 -5.51
CA ALA A 302 -0.65 -12.96 -4.91
C ALA A 302 0.85 -12.83 -4.62
N THR A 303 1.40 -11.64 -4.75
CA THR A 303 2.83 -11.35 -4.55
C THR A 303 3.09 -10.29 -3.47
N ALA A 304 2.06 -9.50 -3.14
CA ALA A 304 2.15 -8.40 -2.20
C ALA A 304 0.78 -8.11 -1.58
N ILE A 305 0.78 -7.32 -0.52
CA ILE A 305 -0.42 -6.64 0.01
C ILE A 305 -0.48 -5.21 -0.53
N GLY A 306 -1.56 -4.48 -0.27
CA GLY A 306 -1.68 -3.07 -0.62
C GLY A 306 -2.16 -2.23 0.57
N ASP A 307 -3.05 -2.71 1.43
CA ASP A 307 -3.53 -1.99 2.62
C ASP A 307 -4.08 -2.97 3.64
N PHE A 308 -4.19 -2.51 4.88
CA PHE A 308 -4.70 -3.27 6.00
C PHE A 308 -5.50 -2.35 6.93
N ASN A 309 -6.82 -2.60 7.07
CA ASN A 309 -7.69 -1.79 7.92
C ASN A 309 -8.70 -2.63 8.70
N PHE A 310 -8.90 -2.34 10.00
CA PHE A 310 -9.96 -2.96 10.79
C PHE A 310 -11.36 -2.49 10.36
N ILE A 311 -12.33 -3.39 10.41
CA ILE A 311 -13.75 -3.07 10.24
C ILE A 311 -14.53 -3.12 11.56
N ASP A 312 -14.01 -3.86 12.54
CA ASP A 312 -14.48 -3.91 13.93
C ASP A 312 -13.32 -4.31 14.85
N ALA A 313 -13.59 -4.68 16.11
CA ALA A 313 -12.53 -4.98 17.08
C ALA A 313 -11.70 -6.25 16.77
N THR A 314 -12.21 -7.14 15.90
CA THR A 314 -11.60 -8.44 15.62
C THR A 314 -11.51 -8.80 14.15
N HIS A 315 -12.14 -8.02 13.26
CA HIS A 315 -12.11 -8.28 11.83
C HIS A 315 -11.44 -7.15 11.07
N ALA A 316 -10.67 -7.51 10.06
CA ALA A 316 -9.94 -6.56 9.24
C ALA A 316 -9.96 -6.94 7.76
N LEU A 317 -9.79 -5.94 6.89
CA LEU A 317 -9.62 -6.09 5.46
C LEU A 317 -8.13 -5.97 5.09
N VAL A 318 -7.68 -6.83 4.18
CA VAL A 318 -6.34 -6.76 3.58
C VAL A 318 -6.48 -6.81 2.07
N ILE A 319 -5.82 -5.90 1.37
CA ILE A 319 -5.68 -5.99 -0.09
C ILE A 319 -4.55 -6.96 -0.43
N GLU A 320 -4.82 -7.94 -1.29
CA GLU A 320 -3.80 -8.80 -1.91
C GLU A 320 -3.74 -8.54 -3.41
N ARG A 321 -2.54 -8.46 -3.95
CA ARG A 321 -2.32 -8.17 -5.35
C ARG A 321 -1.21 -9.02 -5.97
N ASP A 322 -1.31 -9.27 -7.27
CA ASP A 322 -0.20 -9.65 -8.12
C ASP A 322 0.46 -8.39 -8.73
N ASN A 323 1.56 -8.60 -9.46
CA ASN A 323 2.24 -7.54 -10.20
C ASN A 323 1.77 -7.41 -11.66
N GLY A 324 0.54 -7.86 -11.95
CA GLY A 324 -0.11 -7.67 -13.23
C GLY A 324 -0.82 -6.32 -13.32
N GLU A 325 -0.95 -5.78 -14.52
CA GLU A 325 -1.62 -4.52 -14.81
C GLU A 325 -2.48 -4.63 -16.06
N GLY A 326 -3.64 -4.02 -16.00
CA GLY A 326 -4.57 -3.97 -17.13
C GLY A 326 -5.55 -5.14 -17.19
N ASP A 327 -6.64 -4.91 -17.90
CA ASP A 327 -7.72 -5.86 -18.06
C ASP A 327 -7.30 -7.08 -18.91
N ALA A 328 -7.70 -8.27 -18.47
CA ALA A 328 -7.44 -9.52 -19.20
C ALA A 328 -8.00 -9.54 -20.63
N ALA A 329 -9.08 -8.78 -20.89
CA ALA A 329 -9.64 -8.63 -22.24
C ALA A 329 -8.71 -7.86 -23.19
N LYS A 330 -7.74 -7.12 -22.64
CA LYS A 330 -6.70 -6.40 -23.39
C LYS A 330 -5.33 -7.06 -23.29
N ALA A 331 -5.27 -8.34 -22.87
CA ALA A 331 -4.02 -9.10 -22.81
C ALA A 331 -3.38 -9.25 -24.18
N CYS A 332 -2.07 -9.21 -24.24
CA CYS A 332 -1.33 -9.54 -25.47
C CYS A 332 -1.54 -11.00 -25.86
N ALA A 333 -1.62 -11.27 -27.15
CA ALA A 333 -1.63 -12.64 -27.65
C ALA A 333 -0.33 -13.37 -27.24
N ALA A 334 -0.43 -14.67 -26.97
CA ALA A 334 0.73 -15.47 -26.63
C ALA A 334 1.83 -15.36 -27.71
N GLY A 335 3.05 -14.98 -27.31
CA GLY A 335 4.17 -14.78 -28.21
C GLY A 335 4.16 -13.48 -29.02
N ALA A 336 3.28 -12.51 -28.69
CA ALA A 336 3.27 -11.21 -29.32
C ALA A 336 4.64 -10.53 -29.16
N THR A 337 5.20 -10.02 -30.26
CA THR A 337 6.44 -9.23 -30.28
C THR A 337 6.17 -7.73 -30.24
N ASP A 338 4.98 -7.32 -30.68
CA ASP A 338 4.47 -5.96 -30.54
C ASP A 338 3.44 -5.92 -29.41
N THR A 339 3.75 -5.19 -28.35
CA THR A 339 2.92 -5.02 -27.15
C THR A 339 2.32 -3.62 -27.06
N SER A 340 2.47 -2.78 -28.09
CA SER A 340 2.10 -1.37 -28.08
C SER A 340 0.62 -1.07 -27.82
N ALA A 341 -0.26 -2.07 -28.00
CA ALA A 341 -1.71 -1.93 -27.86
C ALA A 341 -2.34 -2.96 -26.90
N CYS A 342 -1.53 -3.65 -26.09
CA CYS A 342 -2.01 -4.71 -25.20
C CYS A 342 -1.15 -4.79 -23.92
N TYR A 343 -1.66 -5.46 -22.88
CA TYR A 343 -0.94 -5.71 -21.64
C TYR A 343 -0.17 -7.03 -21.70
N PRO A 344 1.15 -7.03 -21.60
CA PRO A 344 1.96 -8.27 -21.59
C PRO A 344 1.69 -9.12 -20.35
N ILE A 345 1.42 -8.47 -19.20
CA ILE A 345 1.17 -9.11 -17.92
C ILE A 345 -0.12 -8.51 -17.34
N PRO A 346 -1.31 -8.97 -17.80
CA PRO A 346 -2.57 -8.47 -17.25
C PRO A 346 -2.76 -8.91 -15.80
N ALA A 347 -3.54 -8.12 -15.05
CA ALA A 347 -3.91 -8.44 -13.67
C ALA A 347 -4.66 -9.78 -13.58
N LYS A 348 -4.36 -10.57 -12.55
CA LYS A 348 -4.95 -11.90 -12.29
C LYS A 348 -5.44 -12.08 -10.88
N VAL A 349 -4.80 -11.43 -9.90
CA VAL A 349 -5.15 -11.51 -8.48
C VAL A 349 -5.20 -10.09 -7.91
N LYS A 350 -6.41 -9.62 -7.63
CA LYS A 350 -6.69 -8.34 -6.98
C LYS A 350 -7.84 -8.59 -6.00
N ASN A 351 -7.54 -8.95 -4.77
CA ASN A 351 -8.51 -9.36 -3.77
C ASN A 351 -8.57 -8.42 -2.58
N ILE A 352 -9.73 -8.31 -1.95
CA ILE A 352 -9.85 -7.79 -0.59
C ILE A 352 -10.27 -8.96 0.31
N VAL A 353 -9.37 -9.34 1.19
CA VAL A 353 -9.51 -10.47 2.11
C VAL A 353 -10.07 -10.00 3.43
N LEU A 354 -11.05 -10.72 3.97
CA LEU A 354 -11.54 -10.55 5.34
C LEU A 354 -10.78 -11.48 6.27
N LEU A 355 -10.16 -10.89 7.30
CA LEU A 355 -9.44 -11.60 8.35
C LEU A 355 -10.23 -11.57 9.67
N ASP A 356 -10.15 -12.67 10.42
CA ASP A 356 -10.43 -12.73 11.84
C ASP A 356 -9.10 -12.72 12.62
N THR A 357 -8.83 -11.60 13.27
CA THR A 357 -7.60 -11.37 14.03
C THR A 357 -7.65 -11.94 15.46
N ALA A 358 -8.84 -12.34 15.94
CA ALA A 358 -9.00 -13.02 17.22
C ALA A 358 -8.76 -14.54 17.11
N SER A 359 -8.80 -15.10 15.91
CA SER A 359 -8.55 -16.53 15.66
C SER A 359 -7.16 -16.70 15.03
N VAL A 360 -6.27 -17.28 15.83
CA VAL A 360 -4.89 -17.57 15.44
C VAL A 360 -4.66 -19.06 15.58
N ASP A 361 -4.09 -19.71 14.57
CA ASP A 361 -3.78 -21.13 14.61
C ASP A 361 -2.54 -21.43 15.49
N ALA A 362 -2.23 -22.71 15.66
CA ALA A 362 -1.10 -23.16 16.48
C ALA A 362 0.28 -22.72 15.92
N GLU A 363 0.35 -22.34 14.65
CA GLU A 363 1.55 -21.88 13.97
C GLU A 363 1.66 -20.35 13.94
N GLY A 364 0.64 -19.64 14.44
CA GLY A 364 0.61 -18.17 14.53
C GLY A 364 -0.02 -17.47 13.32
N TYR A 365 -0.73 -18.18 12.43
CA TYR A 365 -1.41 -17.58 11.30
C TYR A 365 -2.78 -17.02 11.69
N LEU A 366 -3.07 -15.81 11.20
CA LEU A 366 -4.39 -15.19 11.27
C LEU A 366 -5.37 -15.95 10.37
N ARG A 367 -6.62 -16.09 10.85
CA ARG A 367 -7.66 -16.79 10.11
C ARG A 367 -8.20 -15.95 8.96
N ARG A 368 -8.14 -16.48 7.76
CA ARG A 368 -8.82 -15.94 6.58
C ARG A 368 -10.27 -16.45 6.58
N ILE A 369 -11.23 -15.54 6.38
CA ILE A 369 -12.66 -15.89 6.30
C ILE A 369 -13.06 -16.07 4.84
N GLY A 370 -12.71 -15.11 3.99
CA GLY A 370 -13.01 -15.11 2.58
C GLY A 370 -12.55 -13.82 1.91
N HIS A 371 -12.90 -13.63 0.65
CA HIS A 371 -12.48 -12.44 -0.10
C HIS A 371 -13.52 -12.01 -1.15
N ILE A 372 -13.35 -10.80 -1.66
CA ILE A 372 -13.96 -10.33 -2.90
C ILE A 372 -12.88 -10.21 -3.97
N ASP A 373 -13.26 -10.46 -5.23
CA ASP A 373 -12.39 -10.31 -6.39
C ASP A 373 -12.65 -8.96 -7.09
N LEU A 374 -11.67 -8.05 -7.05
CA LEU A 374 -11.75 -6.74 -7.70
C LEU A 374 -11.67 -6.80 -9.23
N LEU A 375 -11.41 -7.97 -9.80
CA LEU A 375 -11.49 -8.21 -11.24
C LEU A 375 -12.87 -8.73 -11.67
N ASN A 376 -13.80 -8.92 -10.72
CA ASN A 376 -15.14 -9.46 -10.96
C ASN A 376 -16.23 -8.72 -10.16
N ILE A 377 -16.38 -7.42 -10.40
CA ILE A 377 -17.33 -6.56 -9.70
C ILE A 377 -18.60 -6.42 -10.55
N ALA A 378 -19.77 -6.72 -9.99
CA ALA A 378 -21.06 -6.49 -10.66
C ALA A 378 -21.35 -4.98 -10.81
N ASP A 379 -21.86 -4.57 -11.97
CA ASP A 379 -22.30 -3.18 -12.23
C ASP A 379 -23.68 -3.14 -12.86
N PRO A 380 -24.73 -3.61 -12.16
CA PRO A 380 -26.08 -3.70 -12.70
C PRO A 380 -26.74 -2.33 -12.94
N GLU A 381 -26.31 -1.31 -12.19
CA GLU A 381 -26.84 0.05 -12.31
C GLU A 381 -26.04 0.97 -13.24
N GLY A 382 -24.92 0.47 -13.81
CA GLY A 382 -24.07 1.25 -14.71
C GLY A 382 -23.35 2.42 -14.00
N LYS A 383 -22.85 2.19 -12.79
CA LYS A 383 -22.11 3.19 -11.98
C LYS A 383 -20.71 3.45 -12.50
N ALA A 384 -20.15 2.54 -13.28
CA ALA A 384 -18.83 2.74 -13.88
C ALA A 384 -18.83 3.96 -14.80
N LEU A 385 -17.85 4.82 -14.65
CA LEU A 385 -17.69 6.01 -15.48
C LEU A 385 -17.44 5.63 -16.94
N ALA A 386 -17.89 6.49 -17.87
CA ALA A 386 -17.81 6.25 -19.30
C ALA A 386 -16.35 6.01 -19.73
N GLY A 387 -16.12 4.92 -20.46
CA GLY A 387 -14.80 4.51 -20.93
C GLY A 387 -13.91 3.83 -19.89
N MET A 388 -14.39 3.66 -18.65
CA MET A 388 -13.60 3.08 -17.54
C MET A 388 -14.03 1.66 -17.15
N LYS A 389 -14.83 0.99 -17.96
CA LYS A 389 -15.16 -0.43 -17.79
C LYS A 389 -14.89 -1.22 -19.06
N PRO A 390 -14.71 -2.55 -18.97
CA PRO A 390 -14.66 -3.42 -20.14
C PRO A 390 -15.89 -3.27 -21.04
N ALA A 391 -15.72 -3.47 -22.33
CA ALA A 391 -16.83 -3.41 -23.29
C ALA A 391 -17.90 -4.49 -23.02
N ALA A 392 -17.53 -5.58 -22.35
CA ALA A 392 -18.39 -6.66 -21.93
C ALA A 392 -17.87 -7.28 -20.63
N GLY A 393 -18.75 -7.91 -19.86
CA GLY A 393 -18.41 -8.54 -18.59
C GLY A 393 -18.54 -7.63 -17.36
N PRO A 394 -18.00 -8.05 -16.22
CA PRO A 394 -18.02 -7.29 -14.97
C PRO A 394 -17.18 -6.02 -15.07
N PHE A 395 -17.36 -5.12 -14.11
CA PHE A 395 -16.39 -4.06 -13.86
C PHE A 395 -15.13 -4.67 -13.25
N THR A 396 -13.96 -4.21 -13.69
CA THR A 396 -12.67 -4.64 -13.19
C THR A 396 -11.90 -3.45 -12.60
N PHE A 397 -11.05 -3.71 -11.60
CA PHE A 397 -10.15 -2.72 -11.01
C PHE A 397 -8.70 -3.22 -11.15
N PRO A 398 -8.15 -3.21 -12.39
CA PRO A 398 -6.97 -3.98 -12.78
C PRO A 398 -5.68 -3.17 -12.69
N PHE A 399 -5.52 -2.35 -11.64
CA PHE A 399 -4.32 -1.54 -11.46
C PHE A 399 -3.14 -2.39 -10.96
N PHE A 400 -1.94 -1.94 -11.23
CA PHE A 400 -0.72 -2.57 -10.73
C PHE A 400 -0.75 -2.62 -9.21
N THR A 401 -0.93 -1.46 -8.60
CA THR A 401 -1.07 -1.27 -7.17
C THR A 401 -2.48 -0.78 -6.83
N ILE A 402 -3.09 -1.43 -5.85
CA ILE A 402 -4.34 -1.07 -5.19
C ILE A 402 -4.00 -1.05 -3.72
N GLU A 403 -3.99 0.13 -3.12
CA GLU A 403 -3.33 0.33 -1.84
C GLU A 403 -4.19 1.09 -0.83
N ASP A 404 -5.48 1.23 -1.10
CA ASP A 404 -6.39 1.87 -0.17
C ASP A 404 -7.67 1.05 0.01
N VAL A 405 -7.99 0.67 1.24
CA VAL A 405 -9.28 0.07 1.59
C VAL A 405 -9.78 0.58 2.94
N ALA A 406 -11.02 1.02 2.98
CA ALA A 406 -11.64 1.42 4.25
C ALA A 406 -13.13 1.08 4.29
N ARG A 407 -13.62 0.69 5.47
CA ARG A 407 -15.05 0.53 5.71
C ARG A 407 -15.74 1.90 5.69
N VAL A 408 -16.81 2.03 4.92
CA VAL A 408 -17.62 3.25 4.83
C VAL A 408 -18.78 3.19 5.81
N ASP A 409 -19.51 2.08 5.79
CA ASP A 409 -20.65 1.75 6.64
C ASP A 409 -20.83 0.23 6.79
N ASP A 410 -22.00 -0.24 7.23
CA ASP A 410 -22.27 -1.67 7.48
C ASP A 410 -22.35 -2.51 6.18
N THR A 411 -22.39 -1.89 5.03
CA THR A 411 -22.58 -2.56 3.72
C THR A 411 -21.61 -2.14 2.66
N HIS A 412 -20.82 -1.08 2.89
CA HIS A 412 -19.93 -0.54 1.86
C HIS A 412 -18.49 -0.40 2.34
N ILE A 413 -17.58 -0.57 1.38
CA ILE A 413 -16.16 -0.24 1.49
C ILE A 413 -15.77 0.75 0.40
N LEU A 414 -14.78 1.59 0.69
CA LEU A 414 -14.09 2.44 -0.28
C LEU A 414 -12.76 1.78 -0.63
N VAL A 415 -12.42 1.77 -1.92
CA VAL A 415 -11.15 1.25 -2.44
C VAL A 415 -10.57 2.26 -3.40
N ALA A 416 -9.24 2.47 -3.37
CA ALA A 416 -8.56 3.27 -4.39
C ALA A 416 -7.25 2.61 -4.83
N ASN A 417 -6.73 3.08 -5.97
CA ASN A 417 -5.45 2.63 -6.50
C ASN A 417 -4.38 3.71 -6.34
N ASP A 418 -3.16 3.28 -6.16
CA ASP A 418 -2.00 4.08 -6.53
C ASP A 418 -1.89 4.15 -8.06
N ASN A 419 -1.72 5.34 -8.61
CA ASN A 419 -1.55 5.54 -10.03
C ASN A 419 -0.09 5.49 -10.50
N ASN A 420 0.87 5.34 -9.58
CA ASN A 420 2.32 5.28 -9.86
C ASN A 420 2.75 6.29 -10.92
N LEU A 421 2.26 7.53 -10.82
CA LEU A 421 2.48 8.54 -11.86
C LEU A 421 3.98 8.87 -12.01
N PRO A 422 4.54 8.85 -13.21
CA PRO A 422 3.89 8.69 -14.53
C PRO A 422 4.02 7.27 -15.12
N PHE A 423 4.21 6.21 -14.30
CA PHE A 423 4.74 4.91 -14.72
C PHE A 423 3.69 3.82 -14.89
N SER A 424 2.41 4.05 -14.52
CA SER A 424 1.33 3.06 -14.57
C SER A 424 0.22 3.48 -15.54
N GLY A 425 -0.46 2.51 -16.16
CA GLY A 425 -1.48 2.72 -17.17
C GLY A 425 -2.62 1.69 -17.16
N GLY A 426 -3.10 1.29 -16.00
CA GLY A 426 -4.00 0.15 -15.81
C GLY A 426 -5.32 0.15 -16.57
N ARG A 427 -5.89 1.30 -16.94
CA ARG A 427 -7.14 1.38 -17.72
C ARG A 427 -6.93 1.37 -19.22
N GLU A 428 -5.91 2.07 -19.69
CA GLU A 428 -5.62 2.22 -21.11
C GLU A 428 -4.12 2.12 -21.35
N VAL A 429 -3.76 1.26 -22.29
CA VAL A 429 -2.37 1.14 -22.72
C VAL A 429 -1.89 2.49 -23.26
N GLY A 430 -0.72 2.94 -22.82
CA GLY A 430 -0.12 4.20 -23.26
C GLY A 430 -0.74 5.47 -22.66
N LYS A 431 -1.53 5.35 -21.58
CA LYS A 431 -2.04 6.49 -20.81
C LYS A 431 -1.77 6.29 -19.33
N ALA A 432 -1.31 7.35 -18.66
CA ALA A 432 -1.13 7.33 -17.22
C ALA A 432 -2.46 7.03 -16.51
N ALA A 433 -2.40 6.16 -15.50
CA ALA A 433 -3.55 5.83 -14.67
C ALA A 433 -4.00 7.04 -13.84
N ASN A 434 -5.31 7.20 -13.66
CA ASN A 434 -5.87 8.12 -12.69
C ASN A 434 -5.79 7.50 -11.29
N ASN A 435 -5.92 8.31 -10.23
CA ASN A 435 -6.30 7.81 -8.91
C ASN A 435 -7.81 7.59 -8.92
N GLU A 436 -8.25 6.35 -9.06
CA GLU A 436 -9.66 5.96 -9.08
C GLU A 436 -10.10 5.54 -7.69
N PHE A 437 -11.31 5.96 -7.32
CA PHE A 437 -11.99 5.64 -6.08
C PHE A 437 -13.28 4.90 -6.40
N ILE A 438 -13.44 3.69 -5.89
CA ILE A 438 -14.65 2.89 -6.07
C ILE A 438 -15.33 2.64 -4.73
N LEU A 439 -16.64 2.85 -4.70
CA LEU A 439 -17.50 2.45 -3.60
C LEU A 439 -18.11 1.09 -3.94
N LEU A 440 -17.84 0.09 -3.11
CA LEU A 440 -18.34 -1.27 -3.30
C LEU A 440 -19.38 -1.61 -2.26
N SER A 441 -20.54 -2.13 -2.69
CA SER A 441 -21.50 -2.78 -1.81
C SER A 441 -21.10 -4.24 -1.63
N VAL A 442 -20.78 -4.62 -0.38
CA VAL A 442 -20.26 -5.94 0.02
C VAL A 442 -20.86 -6.44 1.34
N PRO A 443 -22.21 -6.43 1.49
CA PRO A 443 -22.86 -6.73 2.77
C PRO A 443 -22.56 -8.15 3.27
N GLU A 444 -22.41 -9.13 2.38
CA GLU A 444 -22.09 -10.50 2.74
C GLU A 444 -20.69 -10.62 3.35
N LEU A 445 -19.69 -9.98 2.75
CA LEU A 445 -18.32 -9.93 3.29
C LEU A 445 -18.31 -9.27 4.68
N LEU A 446 -18.93 -8.10 4.83
CA LEU A 446 -18.89 -7.33 6.08
C LEU A 446 -19.72 -7.97 7.22
N SER A 447 -20.63 -8.89 6.92
CA SER A 447 -21.41 -9.66 7.90
C SER A 447 -20.85 -11.05 8.20
N ALA A 448 -19.87 -11.53 7.42
CA ALA A 448 -19.21 -12.81 7.64
C ALA A 448 -18.36 -12.79 8.92
N LYS A 449 -18.34 -13.94 9.68
CA LYS A 449 -17.64 -14.05 10.98
C LYS A 449 -16.95 -15.41 11.13
#